data_13d971c7fb90b003a02e2c71df273735
#
_entry.id   13d971c7fb90b003a02e2c71df273735
#
_cell.length_a   1.000
_cell.length_b   1.000
_cell.length_c   1.000
_cell.angle_alpha   90.00
_cell.angle_beta   90.00
_cell.angle_gamma   90.00
#
_symmetry.space_group_name_H-M   'P 1'
#
loop_
_entity.id
_entity.type
_entity.pdbx_description
1 polymer ?
#
loop_
_entity_poly.entity_id
_entity_poly.type
_entity_poly.pdbx_seq_one_letter_code
_entity_poly.pdbx_strand_id
1 'polypeptide(L)'
;MEKPISDISFNFMSFYFKFRDFFSPSIKMLEQIGIRSGWSVLDYGAGSGSYTIPAARLVGPTGTVYAADIHTLAISQIQKKALMKGLKNIYTILTDCNTRLPSSSIDVVLLFYVLHDFKNPDSILLELDRVIRRGGLLAVIDHKFDEDKVVSIFSNATENLRLKDMGIRSGKRKGKMIIFSKN
;
A
#
# COMPACT_ATOMS: atom_id res chain seq x y z
N MET A 1 9.05 6.35 17.05
CA MET A 1 8.27 5.11 16.86
C MET A 1 6.79 5.45 16.83
N GLU A 2 6.11 5.05 15.78
CA GLU A 2 4.66 5.13 15.69
C GLU A 2 4.04 4.07 16.61
N LYS A 3 2.88 4.38 17.23
CA LYS A 3 2.18 3.40 18.07
C LYS A 3 1.04 2.77 17.27
N PRO A 4 0.92 1.43 17.23
CA PRO A 4 -0.22 0.78 16.61
C PRO A 4 -1.51 1.11 17.38
N ILE A 5 -2.64 1.04 16.67
CA ILE A 5 -3.97 1.11 17.29
C ILE A 5 -4.20 -0.11 18.19
N SER A 6 -5.20 -0.04 19.08
CA SER A 6 -5.50 -1.20 19.95
C SER A 6 -6.00 -2.40 19.13
N ASP A 7 -5.78 -3.61 19.64
CA ASP A 7 -6.22 -4.86 18.99
C ASP A 7 -7.74 -4.89 18.74
N ILE A 8 -8.53 -4.33 19.65
CA ILE A 8 -9.99 -4.22 19.52
C ILE A 8 -10.35 -3.33 18.33
N SER A 9 -9.73 -2.15 18.24
CA SER A 9 -9.95 -1.21 17.14
C SER A 9 -9.49 -1.81 15.81
N PHE A 10 -8.35 -2.53 15.81
CA PHE A 10 -7.84 -3.21 14.62
C PHE A 10 -8.80 -4.31 14.14
N ASN A 11 -9.33 -5.14 15.04
CA ASN A 11 -10.26 -6.22 14.68
C ASN A 11 -11.59 -5.65 14.13
N PHE A 12 -12.12 -4.57 14.70
CA PHE A 12 -13.32 -3.90 14.20
C PHE A 12 -13.08 -3.31 12.80
N MET A 13 -11.96 -2.64 12.60
CA MET A 13 -11.55 -2.12 11.30
C MET A 13 -11.36 -3.24 10.26
N SER A 14 -10.74 -4.35 10.65
CA SER A 14 -10.55 -5.52 9.79
C SER A 14 -11.88 -6.15 9.36
N PHE A 15 -12.88 -6.20 10.26
CA PHE A 15 -14.22 -6.67 9.94
C PHE A 15 -14.92 -5.74 8.95
N TYR A 16 -14.84 -4.42 9.18
CA TYR A 16 -15.35 -3.43 8.25
C TYR A 16 -14.72 -3.55 6.85
N PHE A 17 -13.42 -3.75 6.77
CA PHE A 17 -12.72 -3.95 5.50
C PHE A 17 -13.14 -5.22 4.78
N LYS A 18 -13.38 -6.33 5.49
CA LYS A 18 -13.92 -7.57 4.88
C LYS A 18 -15.29 -7.32 4.23
N PHE A 19 -16.18 -6.65 4.94
CA PHE A 19 -17.51 -6.33 4.42
C PHE A 19 -17.41 -5.38 3.21
N ARG A 20 -16.58 -4.36 3.31
CA ARG A 20 -16.30 -3.43 2.22
C ARG A 20 -15.80 -4.14 0.96
N ASP A 21 -14.83 -5.05 1.10
CA ASP A 21 -14.17 -5.72 -0.02
C ASP A 21 -15.10 -6.70 -0.76
N PHE A 22 -16.14 -7.17 -0.10
CA PHE A 22 -17.19 -7.97 -0.72
C PHE A 22 -17.98 -7.15 -1.77
N PHE A 23 -18.25 -5.86 -1.49
CA PHE A 23 -19.03 -4.98 -2.37
C PHE A 23 -18.20 -4.16 -3.37
N SER A 24 -16.90 -4.09 -3.20
CA SER A 24 -16.02 -3.30 -4.08
C SER A 24 -14.67 -4.01 -4.21
N PRO A 25 -14.52 -4.84 -5.25
CA PRO A 25 -13.31 -5.65 -5.42
C PRO A 25 -12.06 -4.79 -5.53
N SER A 26 -11.12 -4.98 -4.60
CA SER A 26 -9.81 -4.31 -4.58
C SER A 26 -9.01 -4.56 -5.86
N ILE A 27 -9.27 -5.69 -6.52
CA ILE A 27 -8.57 -6.11 -7.73
C ILE A 27 -8.74 -5.11 -8.88
N LYS A 28 -9.95 -4.60 -9.13
CA LYS A 28 -10.20 -3.60 -10.18
C LYS A 28 -9.39 -2.32 -10.00
N MET A 29 -9.17 -1.94 -8.77
CA MET A 29 -8.36 -0.76 -8.44
C MET A 29 -6.88 -1.01 -8.72
N LEU A 30 -6.39 -2.20 -8.39
CA LEU A 30 -5.00 -2.59 -8.66
C LEU A 30 -4.75 -2.76 -10.17
N GLU A 31 -5.73 -3.25 -10.94
CA GLU A 31 -5.66 -3.32 -12.40
C GLU A 31 -5.54 -1.93 -13.04
N GLN A 32 -6.21 -0.91 -12.49
CA GLN A 32 -6.11 0.48 -12.96
C GLN A 32 -4.70 1.09 -12.77
N ILE A 33 -3.93 0.63 -11.77
CA ILE A 33 -2.52 1.03 -11.59
C ILE A 33 -1.64 0.43 -12.70
N GLY A 34 -2.10 -0.65 -13.33
CA GLY A 34 -1.35 -1.37 -14.34
C GLY A 34 -0.32 -2.35 -13.79
N ILE A 35 -0.59 -2.92 -12.59
CA ILE A 35 0.26 -3.97 -12.00
C ILE A 35 0.37 -5.16 -12.96
N ARG A 36 1.60 -5.66 -13.15
CA ARG A 36 1.90 -6.72 -14.12
C ARG A 36 2.44 -7.98 -13.43
N SER A 37 2.29 -9.11 -14.10
CA SER A 37 2.93 -10.36 -13.68
C SER A 37 4.46 -10.16 -13.56
N GLY A 38 5.05 -10.78 -12.53
CA GLY A 38 6.48 -10.70 -12.24
C GLY A 38 6.92 -9.45 -11.45
N TRP A 39 6.02 -8.48 -11.20
CA TRP A 39 6.37 -7.27 -10.48
C TRP A 39 6.54 -7.50 -8.97
N SER A 40 7.38 -6.65 -8.35
CA SER A 40 7.53 -6.51 -6.91
C SER A 40 6.65 -5.36 -6.42
N VAL A 41 5.70 -5.66 -5.54
CA VAL A 41 4.73 -4.69 -4.97
C VAL A 41 4.98 -4.56 -3.48
N LEU A 42 5.01 -3.33 -2.96
CA LEU A 42 4.99 -3.02 -1.53
C LEU A 42 3.61 -2.47 -1.16
N ASP A 43 2.88 -3.18 -0.32
CA ASP A 43 1.63 -2.71 0.32
C ASP A 43 2.02 -2.15 1.70
N TYR A 44 2.12 -0.82 1.81
CA TYR A 44 2.57 -0.14 3.03
C TYR A 44 1.37 0.34 3.85
N GLY A 45 1.27 -0.12 5.10
CA GLY A 45 0.05 -0.02 5.89
C GLY A 45 -0.98 -1.06 5.44
N ALA A 46 -0.53 -2.30 5.24
CA ALA A 46 -1.29 -3.37 4.60
C ALA A 46 -2.56 -3.79 5.36
N GLY A 47 -2.65 -3.46 6.65
CA GLY A 47 -3.79 -3.79 7.51
C GLY A 47 -4.11 -5.28 7.46
N SER A 48 -5.35 -5.63 7.22
CA SER A 48 -5.79 -7.02 7.13
C SER A 48 -5.45 -7.71 5.78
N GLY A 49 -4.72 -7.06 4.87
CA GLY A 49 -4.31 -7.60 3.58
C GLY A 49 -5.38 -7.48 2.48
N SER A 50 -6.24 -6.46 2.57
CA SER A 50 -7.30 -6.21 1.57
C SER A 50 -6.77 -5.95 0.17
N TYR A 51 -5.57 -5.39 0.06
CA TYR A 51 -4.88 -5.14 -1.21
C TYR A 51 -3.72 -6.12 -1.43
N THR A 52 -3.06 -6.58 -0.37
CA THR A 52 -1.99 -7.57 -0.42
C THR A 52 -2.40 -8.86 -1.16
N ILE A 53 -3.53 -9.44 -0.78
CA ILE A 53 -3.98 -10.72 -1.35
C ILE A 53 -4.34 -10.61 -2.84
N PRO A 54 -5.13 -9.62 -3.30
CA PRO A 54 -5.35 -9.45 -4.74
C PRO A 54 -4.10 -9.03 -5.50
N ALA A 55 -3.20 -8.22 -4.93
CA ALA A 55 -1.93 -7.88 -5.55
C ALA A 55 -1.07 -9.14 -5.82
N ALA A 56 -0.98 -10.05 -4.84
CA ALA A 56 -0.22 -11.30 -4.99
C ALA A 56 -0.75 -12.20 -6.12
N ARG A 57 -2.06 -12.16 -6.39
CA ARG A 57 -2.65 -12.87 -7.53
C ARG A 57 -2.31 -12.21 -8.85
N LEU A 58 -2.34 -10.86 -8.91
CA LEU A 58 -2.04 -10.10 -10.13
C LEU A 58 -0.58 -10.25 -10.54
N VAL A 59 0.36 -10.17 -9.60
CA VAL A 59 1.78 -10.35 -9.93
C VAL A 59 2.15 -11.79 -10.23
N GLY A 60 1.28 -12.75 -9.87
CA GLY A 60 1.49 -14.17 -10.16
C GLY A 60 2.66 -14.79 -9.41
N PRO A 61 2.99 -16.07 -9.71
CA PRO A 61 3.99 -16.82 -8.95
C PRO A 61 5.43 -16.33 -9.14
N THR A 62 5.71 -15.57 -10.19
CA THR A 62 7.04 -14.98 -10.46
C THR A 62 7.22 -13.58 -9.88
N GLY A 63 6.12 -12.94 -9.46
CA GLY A 63 6.14 -11.65 -8.77
C GLY A 63 6.13 -11.81 -7.26
N THR A 64 6.36 -10.70 -6.55
CA THR A 64 6.46 -10.68 -5.09
C THR A 64 5.61 -9.56 -4.52
N VAL A 65 4.95 -9.81 -3.39
CA VAL A 65 4.27 -8.77 -2.60
C VAL A 65 4.86 -8.71 -1.20
N TYR A 66 5.35 -7.54 -0.85
CA TYR A 66 5.77 -7.19 0.51
C TYR A 66 4.61 -6.45 1.19
N ALA A 67 4.17 -6.98 2.33
CA ALA A 67 3.11 -6.38 3.13
C ALA A 67 3.70 -5.82 4.42
N ALA A 68 3.84 -4.51 4.48
CA ALA A 68 4.42 -3.82 5.63
C ALA A 68 3.32 -3.20 6.50
N ASP A 69 3.40 -3.42 7.80
CA ASP A 69 2.49 -2.83 8.78
C ASP A 69 3.18 -2.72 10.15
N ILE A 70 2.74 -1.75 10.96
CA ILE A 70 3.20 -1.57 12.34
C ILE A 70 2.52 -2.54 13.31
N HIS A 71 1.39 -3.12 12.92
CA HIS A 71 0.54 -3.90 13.80
C HIS A 71 0.79 -5.41 13.64
N THR A 72 1.16 -6.10 14.71
CA THR A 72 1.44 -7.56 14.70
C THR A 72 0.23 -8.41 14.27
N LEU A 73 -1.00 -7.97 14.60
CA LEU A 73 -2.22 -8.65 14.12
C LEU A 73 -2.42 -8.51 12.61
N ALA A 74 -2.00 -7.39 11.99
CA ALA A 74 -2.01 -7.23 10.53
C ALA A 74 -1.15 -8.31 9.90
N ILE A 75 0.08 -8.43 10.37
CA ILE A 75 1.06 -9.41 9.91
C ILE A 75 0.50 -10.84 10.02
N SER A 76 0.00 -11.22 11.19
CA SER A 76 -0.53 -12.57 11.42
C SER A 76 -1.78 -12.88 10.57
N GLN A 77 -2.67 -11.90 10.38
CA GLN A 77 -3.85 -12.06 9.53
C GLN A 77 -3.49 -12.24 8.05
N ILE A 78 -2.49 -11.50 7.56
CA ILE A 78 -2.01 -11.62 6.17
C ILE A 78 -1.39 -13.01 5.97
N GLN A 79 -0.50 -13.45 6.87
CA GLN A 79 0.13 -14.76 6.82
C GLN A 79 -0.91 -15.89 6.80
N LYS A 80 -1.90 -15.83 7.69
CA LYS A 80 -3.01 -16.80 7.73
C LYS A 80 -3.80 -16.83 6.42
N LYS A 81 -4.13 -15.65 5.86
CA LYS A 81 -4.85 -15.54 4.58
C LYS A 81 -4.02 -16.07 3.41
N ALA A 82 -2.72 -15.78 3.38
CA ALA A 82 -1.80 -16.26 2.36
C ALA A 82 -1.75 -17.80 2.37
N LEU A 83 -1.57 -18.39 3.54
CA LEU A 83 -1.57 -19.85 3.73
C LEU A 83 -2.88 -20.49 3.27
N MET A 84 -4.02 -19.97 3.74
CA MET A 84 -5.35 -20.49 3.37
C MET A 84 -5.64 -20.42 1.87
N LYS A 85 -4.99 -19.50 1.14
CA LYS A 85 -5.18 -19.29 -0.30
C LYS A 85 -4.05 -19.89 -1.16
N GLY A 86 -3.09 -20.58 -0.55
CA GLY A 86 -1.94 -21.17 -1.22
C GLY A 86 -1.00 -20.14 -1.88
N LEU A 87 -0.99 -18.88 -1.41
CA LEU A 87 -0.14 -17.84 -1.94
C LEU A 87 1.24 -17.92 -1.28
N LYS A 88 2.27 -18.17 -2.07
CA LYS A 88 3.66 -18.34 -1.60
C LYS A 88 4.54 -17.11 -1.87
N ASN A 89 3.99 -16.10 -2.53
CA ASN A 89 4.68 -14.90 -2.99
C ASN A 89 4.39 -13.65 -2.14
N ILE A 90 3.96 -13.84 -0.90
CA ILE A 90 3.71 -12.75 0.07
C ILE A 90 4.73 -12.82 1.19
N TYR A 91 5.44 -11.73 1.43
CA TYR A 91 6.36 -11.54 2.54
C TYR A 91 5.87 -10.41 3.44
N THR A 92 5.78 -10.66 4.73
CA THR A 92 5.30 -9.67 5.70
C THR A 92 6.45 -8.96 6.40
N ILE A 93 6.31 -7.66 6.62
CA ILE A 93 7.31 -6.81 7.28
C ILE A 93 6.64 -6.07 8.43
N LEU A 94 7.06 -6.36 9.66
CA LEU A 94 6.65 -5.59 10.83
C LEU A 94 7.57 -4.37 10.95
N THR A 95 7.03 -3.17 10.67
CA THR A 95 7.83 -1.94 10.69
C THR A 95 6.95 -0.71 10.90
N ASP A 96 7.55 0.31 11.49
CA ASP A 96 6.97 1.65 11.63
C ASP A 96 7.56 2.66 10.63
N CYS A 97 8.62 2.31 9.91
CA CYS A 97 9.22 3.14 8.86
C CYS A 97 10.11 2.31 7.93
N ASN A 98 11.24 1.79 8.43
CA ASN A 98 12.27 1.14 7.61
C ASN A 98 11.84 -0.27 7.18
N THR A 99 11.65 -0.47 5.88
CA THR A 99 11.24 -1.74 5.29
C THR A 99 12.37 -2.77 5.22
N ARG A 100 13.64 -2.35 5.29
CA ARG A 100 14.84 -3.15 5.05
C ARG A 100 14.91 -3.76 3.65
N LEU A 101 14.07 -3.31 2.73
CA LEU A 101 14.14 -3.72 1.34
C LEU A 101 15.32 -3.03 0.64
N PRO A 102 15.91 -3.64 -0.38
CA PRO A 102 16.94 -2.99 -1.17
C PRO A 102 16.42 -1.70 -1.83
N SER A 103 17.31 -0.73 -2.03
CA SER A 103 16.98 0.47 -2.81
C SER A 103 16.61 0.08 -4.23
N SER A 104 15.65 0.80 -4.82
CA SER A 104 15.24 0.62 -6.22
C SER A 104 14.81 -0.81 -6.57
N SER A 105 14.15 -1.52 -5.64
CA SER A 105 13.73 -2.92 -5.80
C SER A 105 12.22 -3.11 -6.01
N ILE A 106 11.42 -2.06 -5.86
CA ILE A 106 9.96 -2.12 -5.89
C ILE A 106 9.42 -1.45 -7.16
N ASP A 107 8.58 -2.18 -7.91
CA ASP A 107 7.89 -1.68 -9.09
C ASP A 107 6.73 -0.75 -8.73
N VAL A 108 5.96 -1.12 -7.70
CA VAL A 108 4.79 -0.36 -7.24
C VAL A 108 4.71 -0.35 -5.71
N VAL A 109 4.51 0.83 -5.15
CA VAL A 109 4.09 1.00 -3.75
C VAL A 109 2.61 1.34 -3.72
N LEU A 110 1.85 0.66 -2.87
CA LEU A 110 0.47 0.96 -2.52
C LEU A 110 0.47 1.65 -1.15
N LEU A 111 -0.07 2.86 -1.09
CA LEU A 111 -0.22 3.66 0.14
C LEU A 111 -1.69 4.03 0.29
N PHE A 112 -2.50 3.08 0.77
CA PHE A 112 -3.94 3.21 0.74
C PHE A 112 -4.55 3.35 2.13
N TYR A 113 -5.17 4.52 2.37
CA TYR A 113 -5.91 4.84 3.60
C TYR A 113 -5.05 4.82 4.88
N VAL A 114 -3.76 5.16 4.77
CA VAL A 114 -2.81 5.13 5.88
C VAL A 114 -2.00 6.44 6.02
N LEU A 115 -1.92 7.24 4.96
CA LEU A 115 -1.11 8.48 4.96
C LEU A 115 -1.49 9.44 6.09
N HIS A 116 -2.78 9.55 6.39
CA HIS A 116 -3.30 10.41 7.44
C HIS A 116 -2.97 9.97 8.87
N ASP A 117 -2.50 8.74 9.05
CA ASP A 117 -2.11 8.20 10.36
C ASP A 117 -0.62 8.45 10.66
N PHE A 118 0.16 8.89 9.68
CA PHE A 118 1.59 9.17 9.86
C PHE A 118 1.82 10.43 10.68
N LYS A 119 2.52 10.29 11.82
CA LYS A 119 2.94 11.41 12.68
C LYS A 119 4.16 12.12 12.13
N ASN A 120 5.05 11.39 11.49
CA ASN A 120 6.24 11.89 10.83
C ASN A 120 6.28 11.32 9.40
N PRO A 121 5.56 11.93 8.45
CA PRO A 121 5.46 11.42 7.09
C PRO A 121 6.81 11.46 6.35
N ASP A 122 7.67 12.44 6.62
CA ASP A 122 8.88 12.67 5.83
C ASP A 122 9.80 11.44 5.80
N SER A 123 10.07 10.83 6.95
CA SER A 123 10.93 9.64 7.03
C SER A 123 10.35 8.44 6.29
N ILE A 124 9.02 8.27 6.36
CA ILE A 124 8.32 7.19 5.64
C ILE A 124 8.36 7.46 4.15
N LEU A 125 8.08 8.70 3.71
CA LEU A 125 8.09 9.06 2.29
C LEU A 125 9.47 8.92 1.67
N LEU A 126 10.53 9.28 2.40
CA LEU A 126 11.92 9.05 1.97
C LEU A 126 12.24 7.56 1.86
N GLU A 127 11.74 6.73 2.76
CA GLU A 127 11.91 5.27 2.66
C GLU A 127 11.17 4.71 1.45
N LEU A 128 9.92 5.15 1.19
CA LEU A 128 9.17 4.74 0.02
C LEU A 128 9.86 5.18 -1.27
N ASP A 129 10.36 6.42 -1.33
CA ASP A 129 11.17 6.88 -2.46
C ASP A 129 12.42 6.02 -2.64
N ARG A 130 13.15 5.71 -1.58
CA ARG A 130 14.35 4.88 -1.64
C ARG A 130 14.10 3.51 -2.27
N VAL A 131 13.02 2.83 -1.89
CA VAL A 131 12.74 1.46 -2.35
C VAL A 131 12.14 1.38 -3.74
N ILE A 132 11.42 2.40 -4.20
CA ILE A 132 10.84 2.45 -5.55
C ILE A 132 11.98 2.56 -6.56
N ARG A 133 11.95 1.72 -7.61
CA ARG A 133 12.92 1.79 -8.70
C ARG A 133 12.63 2.97 -9.64
N ARG A 134 13.58 3.35 -10.47
CA ARG A 134 13.34 4.31 -11.55
C ARG A 134 12.24 3.82 -12.48
N GLY A 135 11.32 4.69 -12.84
CA GLY A 135 10.10 4.35 -13.59
C GLY A 135 9.07 3.55 -12.79
N GLY A 136 9.32 3.25 -11.51
CA GLY A 136 8.36 2.64 -10.62
C GLY A 136 7.27 3.61 -10.18
N LEU A 137 6.20 3.08 -9.59
CA LEU A 137 4.99 3.83 -9.26
C LEU A 137 4.74 3.86 -7.76
N LEU A 138 4.14 4.97 -7.31
CA LEU A 138 3.53 5.09 -5.99
C LEU A 138 2.06 5.44 -6.20
N ALA A 139 1.16 4.56 -5.77
CA ALA A 139 -0.27 4.79 -5.81
C ALA A 139 -0.78 5.14 -4.41
N VAL A 140 -1.42 6.29 -4.28
CA VAL A 140 -1.91 6.83 -3.01
C VAL A 140 -3.41 6.99 -3.06
N ILE A 141 -4.10 6.54 -2.01
CA ILE A 141 -5.51 6.85 -1.76
C ILE A 141 -5.64 7.24 -0.30
N ASP A 142 -6.22 8.41 -0.06
CA ASP A 142 -6.60 8.82 1.28
C ASP A 142 -8.03 9.38 1.30
N HIS A 143 -8.72 9.31 2.43
CA HIS A 143 -10.08 9.79 2.57
C HIS A 143 -10.18 11.04 3.46
N LYS A 144 -9.08 11.40 4.13
CA LYS A 144 -8.97 12.59 4.98
C LYS A 144 -8.27 13.75 4.29
N PHE A 145 -7.48 13.46 3.26
CA PHE A 145 -6.78 14.46 2.47
C PHE A 145 -7.39 14.55 1.07
N ASP A 146 -7.52 15.77 0.56
CA ASP A 146 -7.82 16.02 -0.86
C ASP A 146 -6.58 15.79 -1.73
N GLU A 147 -6.77 15.84 -3.03
CA GLU A 147 -5.71 15.56 -3.99
C GLU A 147 -4.55 16.58 -3.87
N ASP A 148 -4.86 17.86 -3.74
CA ASP A 148 -3.85 18.94 -3.66
C ASP A 148 -3.00 18.78 -2.40
N LYS A 149 -3.61 18.39 -1.30
CA LYS A 149 -2.88 18.13 -0.04
C LYS A 149 -1.95 16.93 -0.19
N VAL A 150 -2.41 15.83 -0.82
CA VAL A 150 -1.55 14.66 -1.07
C VAL A 150 -0.39 15.05 -1.97
N VAL A 151 -0.63 15.74 -3.08
CA VAL A 151 0.43 16.20 -3.99
C VAL A 151 1.43 17.09 -3.26
N SER A 152 0.97 18.04 -2.45
CA SER A 152 1.82 18.92 -1.65
C SER A 152 2.73 18.14 -0.69
N ILE A 153 2.19 17.15 0.03
CA ILE A 153 2.95 16.30 0.96
C ILE A 153 4.12 15.62 0.23
N PHE A 154 3.85 14.98 -0.92
CA PHE A 154 4.89 14.27 -1.67
C PHE A 154 5.90 15.21 -2.34
N SER A 155 5.45 16.33 -2.92
CA SER A 155 6.34 17.31 -3.55
C SER A 155 7.29 17.99 -2.56
N ASN A 156 6.89 18.12 -1.30
CA ASN A 156 7.76 18.68 -0.25
C ASN A 156 8.75 17.64 0.31
N ALA A 157 8.40 16.36 0.29
CA ALA A 157 9.24 15.31 0.86
C ALA A 157 10.34 14.81 -0.08
N THR A 158 10.11 14.81 -1.40
CA THR A 158 11.08 14.29 -2.38
C THR A 158 10.89 14.92 -3.76
N GLU A 159 12.00 15.18 -4.44
CA GLU A 159 12.01 15.66 -5.84
C GLU A 159 11.96 14.52 -6.87
N ASN A 160 12.13 13.28 -6.42
CA ASN A 160 12.21 12.13 -7.32
C ASN A 160 10.84 11.62 -7.78
N LEU A 161 9.79 11.81 -6.96
CA LEU A 161 8.44 11.38 -7.26
C LEU A 161 7.67 12.49 -7.97
N ARG A 162 7.30 12.27 -9.23
CA ARG A 162 6.53 13.20 -10.04
C ARG A 162 5.11 12.72 -10.20
N LEU A 163 4.15 13.64 -10.07
CA LEU A 163 2.75 13.36 -10.35
C LEU A 163 2.59 12.83 -11.78
N LYS A 164 2.02 11.63 -11.92
CA LYS A 164 1.78 10.97 -13.20
C LYS A 164 0.31 11.01 -13.59
N ASP A 165 -0.59 10.74 -12.65
CA ASP A 165 -2.02 10.67 -12.90
C ASP A 165 -2.82 11.04 -11.64
N MET A 166 -3.97 11.67 -11.85
CA MET A 166 -4.91 12.04 -10.79
C MET A 166 -6.34 11.72 -11.20
N GLY A 167 -7.13 11.28 -10.22
CA GLY A 167 -8.58 11.24 -10.39
C GLY A 167 -9.15 9.90 -10.82
N ILE A 168 -8.37 8.83 -10.79
CA ILE A 168 -8.90 7.48 -10.95
C ILE A 168 -9.86 7.23 -9.79
N ARG A 169 -11.16 7.19 -10.07
CA ARG A 169 -12.17 6.97 -9.03
C ARG A 169 -12.09 5.55 -8.51
N SER A 170 -11.95 5.40 -7.22
CA SER A 170 -11.99 4.09 -6.54
C SER A 170 -13.44 3.56 -6.39
N GLY A 171 -14.25 3.65 -7.45
CA GLY A 171 -15.65 3.24 -7.43
C GLY A 171 -16.54 4.15 -6.56
N LYS A 172 -17.33 3.57 -5.64
CA LYS A 172 -18.19 4.31 -4.69
C LYS A 172 -17.44 4.84 -3.45
N ARG A 173 -16.11 4.64 -3.37
CA ARG A 173 -15.29 5.01 -2.20
C ARG A 173 -14.97 6.50 -2.21
N LYS A 174 -14.84 7.09 -1.01
CA LYS A 174 -14.28 8.44 -0.85
C LYS A 174 -12.77 8.39 -1.12
N GLY A 175 -12.26 9.39 -1.81
CA GLY A 175 -10.86 9.51 -2.24
C GLY A 175 -10.65 9.05 -3.67
N LYS A 176 -9.87 9.82 -4.40
CA LYS A 176 -9.39 9.47 -5.72
C LYS A 176 -7.98 8.88 -5.59
N MET A 177 -7.62 8.01 -6.51
CA MET A 177 -6.27 7.48 -6.56
C MET A 177 -5.37 8.49 -7.28
N ILE A 178 -4.23 8.76 -6.66
CA ILE A 178 -3.18 9.62 -7.17
C ILE A 178 -1.97 8.72 -7.44
N ILE A 179 -1.40 8.84 -8.62
CA ILE A 179 -0.24 8.04 -9.02
C ILE A 179 0.94 8.95 -9.26
N PHE A 180 2.03 8.68 -8.59
CA PHE A 180 3.34 9.27 -8.83
C PHE A 180 4.24 8.27 -9.56
N SER A 181 5.16 8.78 -10.37
CA SER A 181 6.23 8.00 -10.99
C SER A 181 7.57 8.50 -10.49
N LYS A 182 8.50 7.59 -10.21
CA LYS A 182 9.88 7.92 -9.88
C LYS A 182 10.69 8.17 -11.15
N ASN A 183 11.39 9.31 -11.19
CA ASN A 183 12.31 9.68 -12.28
C ASN A 183 13.59 8.83 -12.29
#